data_3ec4d9e5a84dfe2789eeb5e0a3c376c0
#
_entry.id   3ec4d9e5a84dfe2789eeb5e0a3c376c0
#
_cell.length_a   1.000
_cell.length_b   1.000
_cell.length_c   1.000
_cell.angle_alpha   90.00
_cell.angle_beta   90.00
_cell.angle_gamma   90.00
#
_symmetry.space_group_name_H-M   'P 1'
#
loop_
_entity.id
_entity.type
_entity.pdbx_description
1 polymer ?
#
loop_
_entity_poly.entity_id
_entity_poly.type
_entity_poly.pdbx_seq_one_letter_code
_entity_poly.pdbx_strand_id
1 'polypeptide(L)'
;MPGAGGPTVALDGFGAERGFEALAEGARAAAAEGIAVRVFGPPEELGLDRAEGVKVVPAFESIGNEDDAVPAVRARRDASVVLAARDVAEGNADALVSHGSTGATMAAATFGLRRMRGVQRPALAVRLPVPGKPVLFLDVGANVDVRAQHLVQFAFLGAAFSEAVLGVAAPRVGLLSVGEEAGKGRQEVVDANAILAAASGIDFVGNVEGRDLPGGAADVVVTDGFTGNVALKLMEGTASAVTGAIRGAARSNPLAALGGLLMRPALGGLRRELDPDATGGAILLGLRGIAVVGHGGAGAEGIANAVRLAAHSVDVDAVGRTAALLREGDAGRGALSSAVSDPADA
;
A
#
# COMPACT_ATOMS: atom_id res chain seq x y z
N MET A 1 18.54 -16.57 -3.55
CA MET A 1 19.57 -15.71 -4.16
C MET A 1 18.88 -14.93 -5.27
N PRO A 2 18.75 -13.60 -5.26
CA PRO A 2 18.32 -12.86 -6.43
C PRO A 2 19.30 -13.16 -7.57
N GLY A 3 18.76 -13.36 -8.78
CA GLY A 3 19.56 -13.60 -9.97
C GLY A 3 20.44 -12.37 -10.29
N ALA A 4 21.44 -12.53 -11.15
CA ALA A 4 22.39 -11.50 -11.55
C ALA A 4 21.80 -10.30 -12.34
N GLY A 5 20.46 -10.17 -12.39
CA GLY A 5 19.68 -9.04 -12.89
C GLY A 5 18.83 -8.49 -11.76
N GLY A 6 18.46 -7.17 -11.80
CA GLY A 6 17.58 -6.54 -10.82
C GLY A 6 16.23 -7.25 -10.64
N PRO A 7 15.36 -6.75 -9.72
CA PRO A 7 14.07 -7.36 -9.44
C PRO A 7 13.18 -7.48 -10.68
N THR A 8 12.39 -8.56 -10.74
CA THR A 8 11.38 -8.77 -11.77
C THR A 8 9.99 -8.52 -11.19
N VAL A 9 9.21 -7.62 -11.80
CA VAL A 9 7.88 -7.26 -11.33
C VAL A 9 6.81 -7.80 -12.29
N ALA A 10 5.85 -8.58 -11.77
CA ALA A 10 4.66 -9.02 -12.47
C ALA A 10 3.61 -7.90 -12.41
N LEU A 11 3.31 -7.27 -13.54
CA LEU A 11 2.35 -6.18 -13.68
C LEU A 11 1.06 -6.72 -14.31
N ASP A 12 -0.05 -6.57 -13.60
CA ASP A 12 -1.38 -6.82 -14.14
C ASP A 12 -1.69 -5.82 -15.25
N GLY A 13 -1.96 -6.32 -16.44
CA GLY A 13 -2.18 -5.54 -17.66
C GLY A 13 -3.59 -5.00 -17.81
N PHE A 14 -4.49 -5.29 -16.87
CA PHE A 14 -5.86 -4.78 -16.89
C PHE A 14 -6.12 -3.85 -15.69
N GLY A 15 -7.22 -3.11 -15.75
CA GLY A 15 -7.73 -2.34 -14.61
C GLY A 15 -7.21 -0.91 -14.48
N ALA A 16 -6.21 -0.50 -15.25
CA ALA A 16 -5.84 0.91 -15.34
C ALA A 16 -6.95 1.68 -16.09
N GLU A 17 -7.64 2.61 -15.42
CA GLU A 17 -8.75 3.39 -15.99
C GLU A 17 -8.32 4.23 -17.19
N ARG A 18 -7.03 4.57 -17.29
CA ARG A 18 -6.42 5.30 -18.42
C ARG A 18 -6.03 4.39 -19.59
N GLY A 19 -6.34 3.11 -19.50
CA GLY A 19 -6.16 2.13 -20.57
C GLY A 19 -4.75 1.60 -20.73
N PHE A 20 -4.60 0.77 -21.76
CA PHE A 20 -3.35 0.06 -22.05
C PHE A 20 -2.18 0.96 -22.41
N GLU A 21 -2.42 2.13 -23.01
CA GLU A 21 -1.36 3.08 -23.37
C GLU A 21 -0.62 3.59 -22.13
N ALA A 22 -1.35 4.07 -21.12
CA ALA A 22 -0.74 4.55 -19.87
C ALA A 22 0.01 3.42 -19.14
N LEU A 23 -0.53 2.20 -19.17
CA LEU A 23 0.10 1.02 -18.57
C LEU A 23 1.39 0.66 -19.30
N ALA A 24 1.38 0.66 -20.63
CA ALA A 24 2.54 0.36 -21.44
C ALA A 24 3.65 1.42 -21.28
N GLU A 25 3.28 2.70 -21.20
CA GLU A 25 4.24 3.78 -20.93
C GLU A 25 4.87 3.64 -19.53
N GLY A 26 4.05 3.34 -18.51
CA GLY A 26 4.54 3.11 -17.14
C GLY A 26 5.49 1.91 -17.05
N ALA A 27 5.16 0.80 -17.72
CA ALA A 27 6.02 -0.37 -17.81
C ALA A 27 7.37 -0.07 -18.48
N ARG A 28 7.35 0.69 -19.63
CA ARG A 28 8.59 1.13 -20.31
C ARG A 28 9.42 2.05 -19.41
N ALA A 29 8.79 2.98 -18.70
CA ALA A 29 9.50 3.90 -17.82
C ALA A 29 10.23 3.15 -16.69
N ALA A 30 9.59 2.19 -16.05
CA ALA A 30 10.22 1.36 -15.04
C ALA A 30 11.34 0.47 -15.63
N ALA A 31 11.12 -0.11 -16.79
CA ALA A 31 12.11 -0.95 -17.45
C ALA A 31 13.36 -0.16 -17.87
N ALA A 32 13.22 1.10 -18.27
CA ALA A 32 14.33 1.99 -18.61
C ALA A 32 15.26 2.26 -17.40
N GLU A 33 14.80 2.02 -16.18
CA GLU A 33 15.56 2.14 -14.93
C GLU A 33 16.21 0.79 -14.50
N GLY A 34 16.10 -0.25 -15.34
CA GLY A 34 16.70 -1.55 -15.10
C GLY A 34 15.81 -2.53 -14.32
N ILE A 35 14.53 -2.22 -14.09
CA ILE A 35 13.57 -3.14 -13.48
C ILE A 35 13.00 -4.05 -14.58
N ALA A 36 13.13 -5.37 -14.43
CA ALA A 36 12.49 -6.30 -15.37
C ALA A 36 10.97 -6.32 -15.12
N VAL A 37 10.15 -6.12 -16.17
CA VAL A 37 8.69 -6.07 -16.05
C VAL A 37 8.05 -7.18 -16.89
N ARG A 38 7.18 -7.98 -16.27
CA ARG A 38 6.37 -9.01 -16.93
C ARG A 38 4.91 -8.55 -16.91
N VAL A 39 4.38 -8.12 -18.05
CA VAL A 39 3.02 -7.57 -18.18
C VAL A 39 2.05 -8.66 -18.61
N PHE A 40 1.02 -8.89 -17.81
CA PHE A 40 -0.03 -9.90 -18.03
C PHE A 40 -1.25 -9.26 -18.67
N GLY A 41 -1.36 -9.34 -19.99
CA GLY A 41 -2.45 -8.68 -20.72
C GLY A 41 -2.45 -9.02 -22.21
N PRO A 42 -3.34 -8.38 -23.00
CA PRO A 42 -3.46 -8.61 -24.44
C PRO A 42 -2.26 -7.99 -25.20
N PRO A 43 -1.42 -8.80 -25.87
CA PRO A 43 -0.18 -8.33 -26.47
C PRO A 43 -0.39 -7.23 -27.54
N GLU A 44 -1.39 -7.38 -28.40
CA GLU A 44 -1.68 -6.45 -29.48
C GLU A 44 -2.07 -5.05 -28.95
N GLU A 45 -2.86 -5.00 -27.88
CA GLU A 45 -3.33 -3.74 -27.30
C GLU A 45 -2.25 -3.04 -26.46
N LEU A 46 -1.36 -3.82 -25.83
CA LEU A 46 -0.24 -3.30 -25.04
C LEU A 46 0.88 -2.73 -25.93
N GLY A 47 1.12 -3.29 -27.11
CA GLY A 47 2.14 -2.80 -28.03
C GLY A 47 3.56 -2.77 -27.45
N LEU A 48 3.91 -3.79 -26.63
CA LEU A 48 5.17 -3.87 -25.89
C LEU A 48 6.16 -4.89 -26.47
N ASP A 49 5.89 -5.48 -27.63
CA ASP A 49 6.66 -6.59 -28.21
C ASP A 49 8.15 -6.29 -28.43
N ARG A 50 8.52 -5.01 -28.52
CA ARG A 50 9.90 -4.55 -28.73
C ARG A 50 10.45 -3.71 -27.59
N ALA A 51 9.75 -3.66 -26.46
CA ALA A 51 10.21 -2.88 -25.31
C ALA A 51 11.30 -3.67 -24.57
N GLU A 52 12.50 -3.10 -24.50
CA GLU A 52 13.61 -3.68 -23.74
C GLU A 52 13.26 -3.74 -22.24
N GLY A 53 13.61 -4.85 -21.60
CA GLY A 53 13.29 -5.07 -20.19
C GLY A 53 11.83 -5.40 -19.88
N VAL A 54 10.94 -5.43 -20.91
CA VAL A 54 9.52 -5.78 -20.73
C VAL A 54 9.20 -7.07 -21.47
N LYS A 55 8.52 -8.00 -20.79
CA LYS A 55 8.00 -9.24 -21.38
C LYS A 55 6.49 -9.28 -21.24
N VAL A 56 5.76 -9.37 -22.35
CA VAL A 56 4.31 -9.59 -22.32
C VAL A 56 4.01 -11.08 -22.14
N VAL A 57 3.14 -11.38 -21.20
CA VAL A 57 2.55 -12.70 -20.98
C VAL A 57 1.07 -12.61 -21.37
N PRO A 58 0.62 -13.35 -22.40
CA PRO A 58 -0.74 -13.25 -22.88
C PRO A 58 -1.78 -13.57 -21.79
N ALA A 59 -2.70 -12.64 -21.55
CA ALA A 59 -3.87 -12.79 -20.69
C ALA A 59 -5.02 -11.99 -21.33
N PHE A 60 -6.21 -12.54 -21.35
CA PHE A 60 -7.36 -11.98 -22.06
C PHE A 60 -8.60 -11.82 -21.17
N GLU A 61 -8.48 -12.19 -19.91
CA GLU A 61 -9.55 -12.11 -18.91
C GLU A 61 -9.13 -11.20 -17.76
N SER A 62 -10.08 -10.43 -17.23
CA SER A 62 -9.89 -9.57 -16.07
C SER A 62 -10.98 -9.79 -15.03
N ILE A 63 -10.76 -9.28 -13.81
CA ILE A 63 -11.73 -9.25 -12.72
C ILE A 63 -11.99 -7.78 -12.39
N GLY A 64 -13.24 -7.34 -12.59
CA GLY A 64 -13.66 -5.94 -12.39
C GLY A 64 -14.05 -5.62 -10.94
N ASN A 65 -14.41 -4.36 -10.71
CA ASN A 65 -14.87 -3.90 -9.40
C ASN A 65 -16.28 -4.36 -9.03
N GLU A 66 -17.08 -4.73 -10.02
CA GLU A 66 -18.43 -5.27 -9.88
C GLU A 66 -18.46 -6.76 -9.54
N ASP A 67 -17.35 -7.45 -9.73
CA ASP A 67 -17.21 -8.87 -9.41
C ASP A 67 -17.05 -9.07 -7.89
N ASP A 68 -17.65 -10.15 -7.36
CA ASP A 68 -17.27 -10.61 -6.02
C ASP A 68 -15.84 -11.19 -6.07
N ALA A 69 -14.90 -10.46 -5.49
CA ALA A 69 -13.48 -10.68 -5.66
C ALA A 69 -13.01 -12.10 -5.34
N VAL A 70 -13.45 -12.67 -4.21
CA VAL A 70 -12.98 -13.99 -3.74
C VAL A 70 -13.49 -15.13 -4.62
N PRO A 71 -14.79 -15.24 -4.94
CA PRO A 71 -15.29 -16.21 -5.90
C PRO A 71 -14.69 -16.03 -7.30
N ALA A 72 -14.58 -14.77 -7.79
CA ALA A 72 -14.06 -14.50 -9.12
C ALA A 72 -12.61 -14.96 -9.28
N VAL A 73 -11.73 -14.63 -8.32
CA VAL A 73 -10.32 -15.08 -8.32
C VAL A 73 -10.18 -16.61 -8.28
N ARG A 74 -11.10 -17.30 -7.62
CA ARG A 74 -11.10 -18.78 -7.58
C ARG A 74 -11.58 -19.40 -8.87
N ALA A 75 -12.55 -18.78 -9.55
CA ALA A 75 -13.18 -19.28 -10.76
C ALA A 75 -12.37 -18.94 -12.02
N ARG A 76 -11.90 -17.69 -12.15
CA ARG A 76 -11.19 -17.16 -13.32
C ARG A 76 -9.68 -17.30 -13.16
N ARG A 77 -9.18 -18.52 -13.33
CA ARG A 77 -7.77 -18.84 -13.12
C ARG A 77 -6.81 -18.24 -14.14
N ASP A 78 -7.34 -17.83 -15.29
CA ASP A 78 -6.61 -17.22 -16.40
C ASP A 78 -6.78 -15.68 -16.44
N ALA A 79 -7.44 -15.10 -15.44
CA ALA A 79 -7.48 -13.66 -15.28
C ALA A 79 -6.07 -13.10 -15.01
N SER A 80 -5.75 -11.95 -15.62
CA SER A 80 -4.42 -11.33 -15.63
C SER A 80 -3.80 -11.20 -14.23
N VAL A 81 -4.56 -10.67 -13.26
CA VAL A 81 -4.11 -10.52 -11.88
C VAL A 81 -3.83 -11.87 -11.19
N VAL A 82 -4.58 -12.93 -11.55
CA VAL A 82 -4.37 -14.29 -11.01
C VAL A 82 -3.12 -14.91 -11.61
N LEU A 83 -2.91 -14.75 -12.92
CA LEU A 83 -1.70 -15.19 -13.61
C LEU A 83 -0.47 -14.47 -13.07
N ALA A 84 -0.53 -13.15 -12.89
CA ALA A 84 0.55 -12.35 -12.33
C ALA A 84 0.91 -12.80 -10.90
N ALA A 85 -0.10 -13.02 -10.03
CA ALA A 85 0.13 -13.52 -8.67
C ALA A 85 0.72 -14.94 -8.65
N ARG A 86 0.32 -15.80 -9.60
CA ARG A 86 0.89 -17.14 -9.77
C ARG A 86 2.34 -17.10 -10.20
N ASP A 87 2.68 -16.21 -11.12
CA ASP A 87 4.04 -16.03 -11.64
C ASP A 87 5.02 -15.66 -10.50
N VAL A 88 4.58 -14.79 -9.58
CA VAL A 88 5.34 -14.49 -8.35
C VAL A 88 5.43 -15.71 -7.43
N ALA A 89 4.34 -16.45 -7.23
CA ALA A 89 4.33 -17.62 -6.37
C ALA A 89 5.25 -18.76 -6.89
N GLU A 90 5.45 -18.84 -8.20
CA GLU A 90 6.32 -19.80 -8.89
C GLU A 90 7.79 -19.32 -8.95
N GLY A 91 8.08 -18.08 -8.53
CA GLY A 91 9.43 -17.52 -8.53
C GLY A 91 9.89 -17.02 -9.92
N ASN A 92 8.98 -16.83 -10.86
CA ASN A 92 9.27 -16.23 -12.17
C ASN A 92 9.30 -14.69 -12.11
N ALA A 93 8.70 -14.11 -11.08
CA ALA A 93 8.77 -12.70 -10.71
C ALA A 93 8.90 -12.59 -9.19
N ASP A 94 9.34 -11.42 -8.70
CA ASP A 94 9.63 -11.17 -7.28
C ASP A 94 8.50 -10.39 -6.59
N ALA A 95 7.71 -9.63 -7.36
CA ALA A 95 6.62 -8.81 -6.83
C ALA A 95 5.45 -8.72 -7.80
N LEU A 96 4.24 -8.52 -7.24
CA LEU A 96 2.99 -8.26 -7.96
C LEU A 96 2.64 -6.77 -7.90
N VAL A 97 2.23 -6.20 -9.03
CA VAL A 97 1.61 -4.87 -9.12
C VAL A 97 0.31 -4.96 -9.90
N SER A 98 -0.76 -4.37 -9.39
CA SER A 98 -2.04 -4.26 -10.12
C SER A 98 -2.69 -2.91 -9.86
N HIS A 99 -3.24 -2.31 -10.92
CA HIS A 99 -4.05 -1.10 -10.90
C HIS A 99 -5.55 -1.41 -11.09
N GLY A 100 -5.91 -2.70 -11.04
CA GLY A 100 -7.27 -3.19 -11.16
C GLY A 100 -8.07 -3.14 -9.86
N SER A 101 -9.08 -3.99 -9.77
CA SER A 101 -9.92 -4.13 -8.58
C SER A 101 -9.05 -4.42 -7.34
N THR A 102 -9.14 -3.54 -6.34
CA THR A 102 -8.43 -3.71 -5.06
C THR A 102 -8.78 -5.05 -4.41
N GLY A 103 -10.06 -5.42 -4.41
CA GLY A 103 -10.52 -6.69 -3.84
C GLY A 103 -9.94 -7.90 -4.58
N ALA A 104 -9.94 -7.88 -5.91
CA ALA A 104 -9.39 -8.95 -6.73
C ALA A 104 -7.87 -9.06 -6.54
N THR A 105 -7.17 -7.95 -6.51
CA THR A 105 -5.71 -7.91 -6.28
C THR A 105 -5.35 -8.47 -4.90
N MET A 106 -6.06 -8.05 -3.84
CA MET A 106 -5.84 -8.58 -2.49
C MET A 106 -6.14 -10.08 -2.40
N ALA A 107 -7.22 -10.54 -3.03
CA ALA A 107 -7.58 -11.96 -3.05
C ALA A 107 -6.54 -12.79 -3.82
N ALA A 108 -6.14 -12.36 -5.03
CA ALA A 108 -5.14 -13.02 -5.85
C ALA A 108 -3.77 -13.08 -5.13
N ALA A 109 -3.34 -11.96 -4.54
CA ALA A 109 -2.11 -11.90 -3.75
C ALA A 109 -2.17 -12.82 -2.51
N THR A 110 -3.29 -12.81 -1.77
CA THR A 110 -3.44 -13.64 -0.56
C THR A 110 -3.43 -15.14 -0.89
N PHE A 111 -4.08 -15.55 -1.98
CA PHE A 111 -4.12 -16.97 -2.39
C PHE A 111 -2.81 -17.41 -3.05
N GLY A 112 -2.21 -16.57 -3.89
CA GLY A 112 -0.95 -16.86 -4.58
C GLY A 112 0.24 -16.82 -3.63
N LEU A 113 0.52 -15.67 -3.04
CA LEU A 113 1.72 -15.43 -2.24
C LEU A 113 1.63 -15.99 -0.82
N ARG A 114 0.43 -16.24 -0.33
CA ARG A 114 0.13 -16.75 1.01
C ARG A 114 0.59 -15.78 2.12
N ARG A 115 -0.02 -15.93 3.30
CA ARG A 115 0.35 -15.15 4.48
C ARG A 115 1.68 -15.60 5.07
N MET A 116 2.42 -14.68 5.64
CA MET A 116 3.59 -14.98 6.47
C MET A 116 3.21 -15.88 7.66
N ARG A 117 4.16 -16.70 8.10
CA ARG A 117 3.93 -17.57 9.26
C ARG A 117 3.69 -16.70 10.51
N GLY A 118 2.59 -16.96 11.21
CA GLY A 118 2.18 -16.21 12.40
C GLY A 118 1.27 -15.02 12.11
N VAL A 119 1.23 -14.50 10.90
CA VAL A 119 0.32 -13.40 10.53
C VAL A 119 -1.11 -13.91 10.38
N GLN A 120 -2.03 -13.29 11.09
CA GLN A 120 -3.45 -13.66 11.07
C GLN A 120 -4.16 -13.08 9.85
N ARG A 121 -3.91 -11.79 9.56
CA ARG A 121 -4.47 -11.07 8.41
C ARG A 121 -3.43 -10.16 7.77
N PRO A 122 -3.38 -10.06 6.44
CA PRO A 122 -2.60 -9.01 5.79
C PRO A 122 -3.26 -7.64 6.01
N ALA A 123 -2.48 -6.57 5.97
CA ALA A 123 -2.96 -5.20 6.04
C ALA A 123 -2.58 -4.41 4.80
N LEU A 124 -3.48 -3.58 4.30
CA LEU A 124 -3.20 -2.67 3.20
C LEU A 124 -2.62 -1.37 3.76
N ALA A 125 -1.37 -1.06 3.40
CA ALA A 125 -0.65 0.11 3.88
C ALA A 125 -0.40 1.11 2.76
N VAL A 126 -0.58 2.40 3.05
CA VAL A 126 -0.31 3.49 2.12
C VAL A 126 0.59 4.53 2.78
N ARG A 127 1.52 5.07 2.01
CA ARG A 127 2.22 6.28 2.41
C ARG A 127 1.30 7.46 2.15
N LEU A 128 0.93 8.21 3.21
CA LEU A 128 0.06 9.37 3.06
C LEU A 128 0.78 10.47 2.26
N PRO A 129 0.10 11.10 1.32
CA PRO A 129 0.62 12.25 0.57
C PRO A 129 0.51 13.53 1.43
N VAL A 130 1.34 13.64 2.46
CA VAL A 130 1.38 14.79 3.36
C VAL A 130 2.74 15.49 3.27
N PRO A 131 2.81 16.83 3.37
CA PRO A 131 4.07 17.56 3.34
C PRO A 131 4.98 17.16 4.50
N GLY A 132 6.29 17.08 4.24
CA GLY A 132 7.29 16.80 5.26
C GLY A 132 7.63 15.32 5.39
N LYS A 133 7.53 14.75 6.59
CA LYS A 133 7.89 13.35 6.83
C LYS A 133 6.80 12.40 6.33
N PRO A 134 7.18 11.30 5.66
CA PRO A 134 6.19 10.30 5.24
C PRO A 134 5.54 9.64 6.46
N VAL A 135 4.21 9.53 6.43
CA VAL A 135 3.43 8.77 7.40
C VAL A 135 2.92 7.52 6.71
N LEU A 136 3.22 6.35 7.25
CA LEU A 136 2.64 5.09 6.80
C LEU A 136 1.31 4.86 7.52
N PHE A 137 0.24 4.73 6.76
CA PHE A 137 -1.11 4.54 7.29
C PHE A 137 -1.66 3.18 6.93
N LEU A 138 -2.09 2.40 7.90
CA LEU A 138 -2.63 1.04 7.72
C LEU A 138 -3.60 0.65 8.85
N ASP A 139 -4.62 -0.12 8.64
CA ASP A 139 -5.13 -0.74 7.42
C ASP A 139 -6.04 0.24 6.66
N VAL A 140 -5.91 0.29 5.32
CA VAL A 140 -6.74 1.22 4.51
C VAL A 140 -7.74 0.49 3.61
N GLY A 141 -8.19 -0.70 4.02
CA GLY A 141 -9.28 -1.37 3.31
C GLY A 141 -9.21 -2.89 3.21
N ALA A 142 -8.20 -3.56 3.76
CA ALA A 142 -8.12 -5.01 3.69
C ALA A 142 -9.03 -5.71 4.73
N ASN A 143 -9.26 -5.10 5.90
CA ASN A 143 -10.01 -5.71 6.99
C ASN A 143 -10.99 -4.72 7.61
N VAL A 144 -12.27 -4.84 7.28
CA VAL A 144 -13.34 -3.99 7.84
C VAL A 144 -13.46 -4.20 9.36
N ASP A 145 -13.52 -5.47 9.77
CA ASP A 145 -13.58 -5.86 11.18
C ASP A 145 -12.25 -6.43 11.65
N VAL A 146 -11.75 -5.89 12.74
CA VAL A 146 -10.49 -6.29 13.36
C VAL A 146 -10.68 -6.68 14.84
N ARG A 147 -9.69 -7.38 15.37
CA ARG A 147 -9.50 -7.62 16.80
C ARG A 147 -8.23 -6.92 17.26
N ALA A 148 -8.07 -6.73 18.57
CA ALA A 148 -6.86 -6.13 19.14
C ALA A 148 -5.56 -6.77 18.60
N GLN A 149 -5.50 -8.10 18.49
CA GLN A 149 -4.32 -8.81 17.97
C GLN A 149 -4.01 -8.46 16.51
N HIS A 150 -5.03 -8.13 15.69
CA HIS A 150 -4.78 -7.68 14.32
C HIS A 150 -4.12 -6.31 14.31
N LEU A 151 -4.64 -5.35 15.11
CA LEU A 151 -4.04 -4.02 15.24
C LEU A 151 -2.60 -4.10 15.75
N VAL A 152 -2.33 -4.96 16.74
CA VAL A 152 -0.97 -5.20 17.23
C VAL A 152 -0.07 -5.74 16.11
N GLN A 153 -0.52 -6.74 15.35
CA GLN A 153 0.26 -7.25 14.21
C GLN A 153 0.49 -6.18 13.14
N PHE A 154 -0.53 -5.35 12.84
CA PHE A 154 -0.40 -4.26 11.88
C PHE A 154 0.64 -3.23 12.34
N ALA A 155 0.74 -2.95 13.65
CA ALA A 155 1.77 -2.08 14.20
C ALA A 155 3.19 -2.59 13.90
N PHE A 156 3.46 -3.87 14.14
CA PHE A 156 4.75 -4.48 13.81
C PHE A 156 5.01 -4.57 12.30
N LEU A 157 3.99 -4.91 11.51
CA LEU A 157 4.10 -4.93 10.04
C LEU A 157 4.44 -3.55 9.49
N GLY A 158 3.75 -2.51 9.99
CA GLY A 158 3.97 -1.12 9.59
C GLY A 158 5.35 -0.60 10.01
N ALA A 159 5.78 -0.90 11.25
CA ALA A 159 7.10 -0.51 11.75
C ALA A 159 8.22 -1.13 10.90
N ALA A 160 8.16 -2.44 10.65
CA ALA A 160 9.14 -3.14 9.82
C ALA A 160 9.22 -2.59 8.40
N PHE A 161 8.07 -2.31 7.78
CA PHE A 161 8.03 -1.73 6.44
C PHE A 161 8.56 -0.30 6.42
N SER A 162 8.17 0.53 7.39
CA SER A 162 8.64 1.90 7.50
C SER A 162 10.17 1.97 7.67
N GLU A 163 10.75 1.08 8.47
CA GLU A 163 12.19 0.99 8.63
C GLU A 163 12.88 0.47 7.36
N ALA A 164 12.41 -0.65 6.80
CA ALA A 164 13.07 -1.32 5.69
C ALA A 164 12.97 -0.54 4.37
N VAL A 165 11.78 -0.01 4.05
CA VAL A 165 11.45 0.56 2.73
C VAL A 165 11.45 2.08 2.75
N LEU A 166 10.91 2.70 3.82
CA LEU A 166 10.86 4.16 3.91
C LEU A 166 12.09 4.77 4.58
N GLY A 167 13.00 3.93 5.14
CA GLY A 167 14.24 4.38 5.74
C GLY A 167 14.08 5.15 7.06
N VAL A 168 12.94 4.98 7.75
CA VAL A 168 12.68 5.62 9.04
C VAL A 168 13.25 4.77 10.17
N ALA A 169 14.39 5.16 10.72
CA ALA A 169 14.99 4.42 11.84
C ALA A 169 14.12 4.53 13.09
N ALA A 170 13.82 3.39 13.74
CA ALA A 170 12.98 3.30 14.94
C ALA A 170 11.66 4.08 14.77
N PRO A 171 10.77 3.67 13.85
CA PRO A 171 9.56 4.42 13.55
C PRO A 171 8.60 4.45 14.72
N ARG A 172 8.11 5.65 15.05
CA ARG A 172 7.09 5.87 16.09
C ARG A 172 5.74 5.34 15.59
N VAL A 173 5.10 4.48 16.37
CA VAL A 173 3.85 3.83 16.01
C VAL A 173 2.71 4.32 16.88
N GLY A 174 1.61 4.80 16.28
CA GLY A 174 0.39 5.21 16.96
C GLY A 174 -0.84 4.41 16.53
N LEU A 175 -1.82 4.32 17.41
CA LEU A 175 -3.16 3.80 17.09
C LEU A 175 -4.11 4.97 16.82
N LEU A 176 -4.81 4.94 15.68
CA LEU A 176 -5.84 5.94 15.38
C LEU A 176 -7.02 5.75 16.33
N SER A 177 -7.37 6.82 17.02
CA SER A 177 -8.46 6.81 18.00
C SER A 177 -9.22 8.15 18.00
N VAL A 178 -10.26 8.22 18.82
CA VAL A 178 -11.09 9.42 19.02
C VAL A 178 -10.55 10.37 20.09
N GLY A 179 -9.43 10.02 20.74
CA GLY A 179 -8.74 10.80 21.76
C GLY A 179 -7.40 10.17 22.10
N GLU A 180 -6.48 10.96 22.66
CA GLU A 180 -5.08 10.58 22.92
C GLU A 180 -4.94 9.63 24.14
N GLU A 181 -5.92 9.64 25.07
CA GLU A 181 -5.85 8.81 26.27
C GLU A 181 -6.01 7.32 25.96
N ALA A 182 -5.27 6.45 26.63
CA ALA A 182 -5.22 5.01 26.39
C ALA A 182 -6.60 4.32 26.45
N GLY A 183 -7.54 4.84 27.24
CA GLY A 183 -8.91 4.30 27.35
C GLY A 183 -9.89 4.80 26.30
N LYS A 184 -9.46 5.58 25.33
CA LYS A 184 -10.33 6.12 24.27
C LYS A 184 -10.37 5.22 23.04
N GLY A 185 -11.55 5.17 22.43
CA GLY A 185 -11.80 4.41 21.22
C GLY A 185 -12.69 3.19 21.44
N ARG A 186 -12.77 2.36 20.41
CA ARG A 186 -13.48 1.07 20.47
C ARG A 186 -12.66 0.08 21.31
N GLN A 187 -13.31 -0.97 21.83
CA GLN A 187 -12.66 -1.91 22.77
C GLN A 187 -11.40 -2.54 22.17
N GLU A 188 -11.41 -2.89 20.89
CA GLU A 188 -10.25 -3.45 20.21
C GLU A 188 -9.06 -2.49 20.14
N VAL A 189 -9.30 -1.17 20.12
CA VAL A 189 -8.24 -0.14 20.15
C VAL A 189 -7.67 -0.02 21.55
N VAL A 190 -8.54 -0.01 22.59
CA VAL A 190 -8.14 0.04 24.01
C VAL A 190 -7.31 -1.19 24.37
N ASP A 191 -7.76 -2.38 23.96
CA ASP A 191 -7.03 -3.64 24.21
C ASP A 191 -5.69 -3.67 23.47
N ALA A 192 -5.66 -3.21 22.20
CA ALA A 192 -4.43 -3.13 21.42
C ALA A 192 -3.44 -2.11 22.02
N ASN A 193 -3.93 -0.98 22.54
CA ASN A 193 -3.10 0.02 23.21
C ASN A 193 -2.40 -0.59 24.43
N ALA A 194 -3.12 -1.32 25.28
CA ALA A 194 -2.56 -1.97 26.46
C ALA A 194 -1.47 -3.00 26.08
N ILE A 195 -1.70 -3.79 25.02
CA ILE A 195 -0.72 -4.77 24.52
C ILE A 195 0.52 -4.08 23.97
N LEU A 196 0.36 -3.05 23.12
CA LEU A 196 1.47 -2.33 22.50
C LEU A 196 2.30 -1.54 23.51
N ALA A 197 1.67 -0.95 24.53
CA ALA A 197 2.37 -0.25 25.60
C ALA A 197 3.28 -1.16 26.44
N ALA A 198 2.98 -2.47 26.49
CA ALA A 198 3.79 -3.48 27.17
C ALA A 198 4.76 -4.20 26.23
N ALA A 199 4.65 -3.99 24.91
CA ALA A 199 5.42 -4.70 23.92
C ALA A 199 6.88 -4.19 23.85
N SER A 200 7.81 -5.10 23.51
CA SER A 200 9.19 -4.77 23.18
C SER A 200 9.41 -4.76 21.68
N GLY A 201 10.46 -4.08 21.23
CA GLY A 201 10.84 -4.05 19.80
C GLY A 201 9.98 -3.13 18.93
N ILE A 202 9.18 -2.26 19.53
CA ILE A 202 8.38 -1.25 18.85
C ILE A 202 8.37 0.05 19.66
N ASP A 203 8.51 1.20 18.98
CA ASP A 203 8.38 2.53 19.62
C ASP A 203 6.91 2.98 19.55
N PHE A 204 6.12 2.54 20.52
CA PHE A 204 4.70 2.84 20.59
C PHE A 204 4.45 4.18 21.32
N VAL A 205 3.85 5.15 20.62
CA VAL A 205 3.59 6.50 21.13
C VAL A 205 2.16 6.69 21.68
N GLY A 206 1.35 5.63 21.71
CA GLY A 206 -0.03 5.71 22.21
C GLY A 206 -1.05 5.97 21.11
N ASN A 207 -2.20 6.55 21.49
CA ASN A 207 -3.25 6.93 20.57
C ASN A 207 -2.92 8.24 19.87
N VAL A 208 -3.35 8.36 18.60
CA VAL A 208 -3.29 9.57 17.78
C VAL A 208 -4.67 9.89 17.23
N GLU A 209 -5.02 11.16 17.09
CA GLU A 209 -6.29 11.57 16.51
C GLU A 209 -6.19 11.79 14.99
N GLY A 210 -7.33 11.77 14.29
CA GLY A 210 -7.37 11.99 12.84
C GLY A 210 -6.78 13.33 12.38
N ARG A 211 -6.86 14.38 13.23
CA ARG A 211 -6.25 15.69 12.94
C ARG A 211 -4.72 15.66 12.92
N ASP A 212 -4.12 14.68 13.59
CA ASP A 212 -2.67 14.57 13.75
C ASP A 212 -2.00 13.78 12.61
N LEU A 213 -2.81 13.06 11.80
CA LEU A 213 -2.32 12.32 10.63
C LEU A 213 -1.46 13.19 9.70
N PRO A 214 -1.92 14.39 9.26
CA PRO A 214 -1.10 15.25 8.40
C PRO A 214 0.08 15.90 9.12
N GLY A 215 0.05 15.94 10.46
CA GLY A 215 1.08 16.59 11.29
C GLY A 215 2.27 15.71 11.62
N GLY A 216 2.24 14.41 11.31
CA GLY A 216 3.34 13.49 11.60
C GLY A 216 3.54 13.23 13.09
N ALA A 217 2.45 13.15 13.88
CA ALA A 217 2.51 12.79 15.29
C ALA A 217 3.13 11.39 15.51
N ALA A 218 2.94 10.48 14.55
CA ALA A 218 3.60 9.20 14.45
C ALA A 218 4.11 8.97 13.03
N ASP A 219 5.08 8.08 12.86
CA ASP A 219 5.64 7.71 11.56
C ASP A 219 4.83 6.56 10.92
N VAL A 220 4.17 5.77 11.76
CA VAL A 220 3.23 4.69 11.39
C VAL A 220 1.95 4.88 12.19
N VAL A 221 0.80 4.92 11.52
CA VAL A 221 -0.51 5.01 12.17
C VAL A 221 -1.37 3.83 11.77
N VAL A 222 -1.89 3.13 12.77
CA VAL A 222 -2.63 1.86 12.63
C VAL A 222 -4.10 2.06 12.96
N THR A 223 -4.96 1.45 12.14
CA THR A 223 -6.41 1.44 12.34
C THR A 223 -7.04 0.19 11.72
N ASP A 224 -8.35 0.03 11.82
CA ASP A 224 -9.11 -0.94 11.01
C ASP A 224 -9.31 -0.46 9.58
N GLY A 225 -9.57 -1.38 8.64
CA GLY A 225 -9.67 -1.06 7.23
C GLY A 225 -10.88 -0.21 6.85
N PHE A 226 -11.96 -0.22 7.63
CA PHE A 226 -13.09 0.67 7.38
C PHE A 226 -12.72 2.11 7.72
N THR A 227 -12.26 2.34 8.94
CA THR A 227 -11.84 3.67 9.41
C THR A 227 -10.71 4.22 8.54
N GLY A 228 -9.73 3.38 8.22
CA GLY A 228 -8.59 3.78 7.38
C GLY A 228 -8.99 4.15 5.97
N ASN A 229 -9.85 3.38 5.32
CA ASN A 229 -10.33 3.69 3.98
C ASN A 229 -11.16 4.98 3.95
N VAL A 230 -12.04 5.18 4.93
CA VAL A 230 -12.84 6.41 5.05
C VAL A 230 -11.94 7.63 5.26
N ALA A 231 -10.96 7.54 6.18
CA ALA A 231 -10.02 8.63 6.45
C ALA A 231 -9.17 8.95 5.21
N LEU A 232 -8.63 7.93 4.53
CA LEU A 232 -7.85 8.11 3.30
C LEU A 232 -8.67 8.81 2.21
N LYS A 233 -9.88 8.32 1.93
CA LYS A 233 -10.77 8.90 0.90
C LYS A 233 -11.21 10.33 1.25
N LEU A 234 -11.41 10.63 2.54
CA LEU A 234 -11.71 11.99 2.99
C LEU A 234 -10.51 12.92 2.76
N MET A 235 -9.29 12.48 3.09
CA MET A 235 -8.06 13.24 2.84
C MET A 235 -7.85 13.50 1.34
N GLU A 236 -7.98 12.49 0.50
CA GLU A 236 -7.87 12.61 -0.97
C GLU A 236 -8.92 13.60 -1.52
N GLY A 237 -10.18 13.44 -1.12
CA GLY A 237 -11.27 14.32 -1.53
C GLY A 237 -11.07 15.77 -1.08
N THR A 238 -10.63 15.98 0.16
CA THR A 238 -10.34 17.30 0.71
C THR A 238 -9.18 17.97 -0.03
N ALA A 239 -8.09 17.26 -0.27
CA ALA A 239 -6.94 17.76 -1.03
C ALA A 239 -7.34 18.16 -2.45
N SER A 240 -8.16 17.35 -3.12
CA SER A 240 -8.71 17.65 -4.45
C SER A 240 -9.60 18.89 -4.45
N ALA A 241 -10.51 19.01 -3.49
CA ALA A 241 -11.42 20.15 -3.35
C ALA A 241 -10.66 21.46 -3.09
N VAL A 242 -9.69 21.46 -2.16
CA VAL A 242 -8.84 22.61 -1.85
C VAL A 242 -8.00 23.02 -3.08
N THR A 243 -7.37 22.07 -3.75
CA THR A 243 -6.59 22.32 -4.96
C THR A 243 -7.48 22.90 -6.08
N GLY A 244 -8.70 22.39 -6.24
CA GLY A 244 -9.71 22.89 -7.16
C GLY A 244 -10.11 24.32 -6.85
N ALA A 245 -10.38 24.66 -5.58
CA ALA A 245 -10.74 25.99 -5.13
C ALA A 245 -9.59 27.00 -5.36
N ILE A 246 -8.34 26.64 -5.05
CA ILE A 246 -7.15 27.47 -5.32
C ILE A 246 -7.03 27.75 -6.82
N ARG A 247 -7.21 26.72 -7.67
CA ARG A 247 -7.17 26.88 -9.13
C ARG A 247 -8.31 27.77 -9.65
N GLY A 248 -9.51 27.63 -9.09
CA GLY A 248 -10.65 28.49 -9.41
C GLY A 248 -10.38 29.95 -9.04
N ALA A 249 -9.89 30.20 -7.82
CA ALA A 249 -9.52 31.52 -7.36
C ALA A 249 -8.43 32.18 -8.24
N ALA A 250 -7.40 31.42 -8.61
CA ALA A 250 -6.32 31.88 -9.50
C ALA A 250 -6.80 32.21 -10.93
N ARG A 251 -7.99 31.76 -11.34
CA ARG A 251 -8.58 32.03 -12.66
C ARG A 251 -9.72 33.05 -12.63
N SER A 252 -10.04 33.58 -11.48
CA SER A 252 -11.23 34.45 -11.28
C SER A 252 -11.15 35.81 -12.00
N ASN A 253 -9.96 36.35 -12.22
CA ASN A 253 -9.72 37.57 -12.94
C ASN A 253 -8.28 37.67 -13.46
N PRO A 254 -7.95 38.60 -14.40
CA PRO A 254 -6.61 38.67 -15.00
C PRO A 254 -5.47 38.87 -14.00
N LEU A 255 -5.69 39.65 -12.94
CA LEU A 255 -4.68 39.93 -11.91
C LEU A 255 -4.42 38.67 -11.07
N ALA A 256 -5.47 37.93 -10.68
CA ALA A 256 -5.35 36.63 -10.00
C ALA A 256 -4.64 35.59 -10.89
N ALA A 257 -4.92 35.62 -12.21
CA ALA A 257 -4.25 34.70 -13.14
C ALA A 257 -2.74 34.98 -13.25
N LEU A 258 -2.33 36.24 -13.25
CA LEU A 258 -0.91 36.63 -13.21
C LEU A 258 -0.25 36.18 -11.90
N GLY A 259 -0.92 36.40 -10.75
CA GLY A 259 -0.46 35.92 -9.45
C GLY A 259 -0.32 34.41 -9.41
N GLY A 260 -1.31 33.68 -9.93
CA GLY A 260 -1.26 32.20 -10.06
C GLY A 260 -0.13 31.70 -10.93
N LEU A 261 0.19 32.40 -12.03
CA LEU A 261 1.33 32.07 -12.90
C LEU A 261 2.66 32.25 -12.17
N LEU A 262 2.83 33.33 -11.42
CA LEU A 262 4.02 33.62 -10.63
C LEU A 262 4.22 32.59 -9.49
N MET A 263 3.13 32.11 -8.89
CA MET A 263 3.18 31.08 -7.84
C MET A 263 3.36 29.64 -8.35
N ARG A 264 3.17 29.40 -9.65
CA ARG A 264 3.19 28.05 -10.25
C ARG A 264 4.46 27.24 -9.93
N PRO A 265 5.69 27.80 -9.94
CA PRO A 265 6.88 27.04 -9.58
C PRO A 265 6.87 26.59 -8.10
N ALA A 266 6.47 27.47 -7.18
CA ALA A 266 6.40 27.17 -5.75
C ALA A 266 5.31 26.12 -5.44
N LEU A 267 4.14 26.23 -6.06
CA LEU A 267 3.05 25.27 -5.90
C LEU A 267 3.33 23.92 -6.58
N GLY A 268 4.26 23.87 -7.52
CA GLY A 268 4.63 22.63 -8.21
C GLY A 268 5.27 21.58 -7.29
N GLY A 269 6.04 22.02 -6.29
CA GLY A 269 6.59 21.14 -5.24
C GLY A 269 5.47 20.54 -4.38
N LEU A 270 4.64 21.40 -3.81
CA LEU A 270 3.50 21.00 -2.97
C LEU A 270 2.54 20.05 -3.72
N ARG A 271 2.27 20.32 -5.00
CA ARG A 271 1.41 19.46 -5.81
C ARG A 271 1.99 18.05 -5.94
N ARG A 272 3.30 17.91 -6.13
CA ARG A 272 3.96 16.58 -6.22
C ARG A 272 3.93 15.84 -4.89
N GLU A 273 4.09 16.56 -3.77
CA GLU A 273 4.00 15.95 -2.42
C GLU A 273 2.58 15.47 -2.11
N LEU A 274 1.55 16.15 -2.62
CA LEU A 274 0.15 15.80 -2.43
C LEU A 274 -0.41 14.86 -3.52
N ASP A 275 0.42 14.45 -4.50
CA ASP A 275 -0.02 13.60 -5.60
C ASP A 275 -0.04 12.12 -5.15
N PRO A 276 -1.22 11.45 -5.13
CA PRO A 276 -1.30 10.04 -4.83
C PRO A 276 -0.44 9.16 -5.75
N ASP A 277 -0.29 9.55 -7.03
CA ASP A 277 0.53 8.83 -8.00
C ASP A 277 2.03 8.84 -7.63
N ALA A 278 2.49 9.86 -6.86
CA ALA A 278 3.88 9.96 -6.43
C ALA A 278 4.26 8.90 -5.37
N THR A 279 3.30 8.33 -4.65
CA THR A 279 3.54 7.34 -3.59
C THR A 279 3.68 5.91 -4.09
N GLY A 280 3.31 5.63 -5.34
CA GLY A 280 3.36 4.29 -5.94
C GLY A 280 2.20 3.37 -5.54
N GLY A 281 1.20 3.86 -4.79
CA GLY A 281 0.04 3.07 -4.36
C GLY A 281 0.17 2.49 -2.96
N ALA A 282 -0.66 1.50 -2.66
CA ALA A 282 -0.72 0.81 -1.38
C ALA A 282 -0.03 -0.57 -1.48
N ILE A 283 0.63 -0.99 -0.41
CA ILE A 283 1.27 -2.31 -0.33
C ILE A 283 0.52 -3.22 0.63
N LEU A 284 0.35 -4.47 0.25
CA LEU A 284 -0.29 -5.48 1.10
C LEU A 284 0.75 -6.18 1.98
N LEU A 285 0.83 -5.77 3.22
CA LEU A 285 1.78 -6.27 4.22
C LEU A 285 1.32 -7.59 4.83
N GLY A 286 2.26 -8.41 5.28
CA GLY A 286 1.99 -9.68 5.95
C GLY A 286 1.85 -10.88 5.01
N LEU A 287 2.22 -10.75 3.74
CA LEU A 287 2.36 -11.84 2.77
C LEU A 287 3.81 -12.31 2.65
N ARG A 288 4.02 -13.49 2.08
CA ARG A 288 5.35 -14.06 1.81
C ARG A 288 6.02 -13.49 0.56
N GLY A 289 5.38 -12.55 -0.11
CA GLY A 289 5.87 -11.83 -1.28
C GLY A 289 5.32 -10.41 -1.29
N ILE A 290 5.86 -9.59 -2.15
CA ILE A 290 5.46 -8.20 -2.32
C ILE A 290 4.23 -8.12 -3.25
N ALA A 291 3.20 -7.38 -2.81
CA ALA A 291 2.04 -7.06 -3.64
C ALA A 291 1.67 -5.58 -3.47
N VAL A 292 1.66 -4.83 -4.56
CA VAL A 292 1.30 -3.42 -4.60
C VAL A 292 -0.02 -3.25 -5.34
N VAL A 293 -0.91 -2.48 -4.74
CA VAL A 293 -2.20 -2.09 -5.28
C VAL A 293 -2.10 -0.63 -5.68
N GLY A 294 -2.02 -0.36 -6.96
CA GLY A 294 -2.00 1.00 -7.49
C GLY A 294 -3.41 1.60 -7.56
N HIS A 295 -3.50 2.92 -7.71
CA HIS A 295 -4.76 3.60 -7.94
C HIS A 295 -5.25 3.36 -9.37
N GLY A 296 -6.54 3.01 -9.58
CA GLY A 296 -7.08 2.74 -10.91
C GLY A 296 -6.95 3.91 -11.89
N GLY A 297 -7.10 5.14 -11.40
CA GLY A 297 -6.92 6.37 -12.19
C GLY A 297 -5.46 6.81 -12.42
N ALA A 298 -4.47 6.02 -12.00
CA ALA A 298 -3.05 6.34 -12.16
C ALA A 298 -2.66 6.56 -13.63
N GLY A 299 -1.79 7.55 -13.85
CA GLY A 299 -1.14 7.74 -15.14
C GLY A 299 0.13 6.89 -15.27
N ALA A 300 0.83 7.02 -16.40
CA ALA A 300 2.07 6.28 -16.66
C ALA A 300 3.10 6.42 -15.52
N GLU A 301 3.26 7.63 -14.96
CA GLU A 301 4.17 7.88 -13.85
C GLU A 301 3.73 7.17 -12.56
N GLY A 302 2.43 7.16 -12.25
CA GLY A 302 1.91 6.43 -11.08
C GLY A 302 2.11 4.91 -11.21
N ILE A 303 1.92 4.37 -12.42
CA ILE A 303 2.19 2.96 -12.72
C ILE A 303 3.69 2.64 -12.56
N ALA A 304 4.56 3.49 -13.11
CA ALA A 304 6.01 3.34 -12.93
C ALA A 304 6.41 3.42 -11.45
N ASN A 305 5.82 4.33 -10.68
CA ASN A 305 6.07 4.45 -9.24
C ASN A 305 5.63 3.22 -8.45
N ALA A 306 4.50 2.59 -8.84
CA ALA A 306 4.07 1.32 -8.23
C ALA A 306 5.07 0.18 -8.49
N VAL A 307 5.59 0.09 -9.72
CA VAL A 307 6.63 -0.87 -10.09
C VAL A 307 7.94 -0.60 -9.33
N ARG A 308 8.37 0.67 -9.22
CA ARG A 308 9.54 1.08 -8.42
C ARG A 308 9.39 0.72 -6.93
N LEU A 309 8.23 1.00 -6.34
CA LEU A 309 7.93 0.63 -4.96
C LEU A 309 8.04 -0.88 -4.74
N ALA A 310 7.46 -1.66 -5.66
CA ALA A 310 7.51 -3.11 -5.60
C ALA A 310 8.97 -3.62 -5.71
N ALA A 311 9.73 -3.16 -6.70
CA ALA A 311 11.12 -3.53 -6.91
C ALA A 311 12.01 -3.13 -5.72
N HIS A 312 11.89 -1.90 -5.22
CA HIS A 312 12.62 -1.44 -4.06
C HIS A 312 12.32 -2.29 -2.81
N SER A 313 11.04 -2.67 -2.61
CA SER A 313 10.65 -3.53 -1.49
C SER A 313 11.28 -4.93 -1.55
N VAL A 314 11.52 -5.44 -2.77
CA VAL A 314 12.27 -6.69 -2.99
C VAL A 314 13.75 -6.49 -2.67
N ASP A 315 14.38 -5.45 -3.23
CA ASP A 315 15.81 -5.18 -3.06
C ASP A 315 16.24 -5.03 -1.60
N VAL A 316 15.39 -4.42 -0.76
CA VAL A 316 15.67 -4.24 0.67
C VAL A 316 15.22 -5.41 1.53
N ASP A 317 14.76 -6.52 0.92
CA ASP A 317 14.22 -7.70 1.62
C ASP A 317 13.14 -7.34 2.67
N ALA A 318 12.15 -6.54 2.25
CA ALA A 318 11.08 -6.09 3.15
C ALA A 318 10.34 -7.25 3.82
N VAL A 319 10.14 -8.38 3.12
CA VAL A 319 9.49 -9.59 3.65
C VAL A 319 10.33 -10.23 4.76
N GLY A 320 11.63 -10.43 4.53
CA GLY A 320 12.54 -11.05 5.50
C GLY A 320 12.70 -10.21 6.76
N ARG A 321 12.88 -8.87 6.60
CA ARG A 321 12.97 -7.93 7.72
C ARG A 321 11.68 -7.89 8.54
N THR A 322 10.51 -7.88 7.88
CA THR A 322 9.20 -7.97 8.56
C THR A 322 9.08 -9.27 9.37
N ALA A 323 9.49 -10.40 8.79
CA ALA A 323 9.46 -11.68 9.48
C ALA A 323 10.42 -11.73 10.70
N ALA A 324 11.54 -11.01 10.65
CA ALA A 324 12.47 -10.89 11.77
C ALA A 324 11.84 -10.07 12.91
N LEU A 325 11.31 -8.89 12.62
CA LEU A 325 10.71 -8.01 13.64
C LEU A 325 9.50 -8.65 14.32
N LEU A 326 8.64 -9.35 13.58
CA LEU A 326 7.51 -10.09 14.14
C LEU A 326 7.94 -11.20 15.13
N ARG A 327 9.10 -11.81 14.90
CA ARG A 327 9.67 -12.82 15.82
C ARG A 327 10.26 -12.19 17.07
N GLU A 328 11.01 -11.11 16.91
CA GLU A 328 11.67 -10.37 18.00
C GLU A 328 10.64 -9.72 18.94
N GLY A 329 9.58 -9.14 18.37
CA GLY A 329 8.51 -8.50 19.15
C GLY A 329 7.47 -9.47 19.72
N ASP A 330 7.67 -10.80 19.55
CA ASP A 330 6.72 -11.84 19.95
C ASP A 330 5.27 -11.58 19.47
N ALA A 331 5.13 -10.92 18.32
CA ALA A 331 3.86 -10.54 17.71
C ALA A 331 3.24 -11.65 16.83
N GLY A 332 3.77 -12.86 16.91
CA GLY A 332 3.23 -14.03 16.22
C GLY A 332 1.94 -14.55 16.84
N ARG A 333 1.19 -15.38 16.08
CA ARG A 333 -0.14 -15.88 16.47
C ARG A 333 -0.16 -16.56 17.87
N GLY A 334 0.89 -17.28 18.25
CA GLY A 334 0.96 -18.02 19.51
C GLY A 334 1.04 -17.08 20.72
N ALA A 335 1.90 -16.08 20.66
CA ALA A 335 2.13 -15.12 21.72
C ALA A 335 0.92 -14.21 21.97
N LEU A 336 0.29 -13.74 20.90
CA LEU A 336 -0.90 -12.87 21.00
C LEU A 336 -2.14 -13.63 21.48
N SER A 337 -2.22 -14.97 21.27
CA SER A 337 -3.31 -15.80 21.83
C SER A 337 -3.20 -15.95 23.33
N SER A 338 -2.00 -15.99 23.88
CA SER A 338 -1.79 -16.12 25.34
C SER A 338 -2.02 -14.80 26.09
N ALA A 339 -1.78 -13.66 25.45
CA ALA A 339 -1.99 -12.34 26.06
C ALA A 339 -3.48 -11.95 26.24
N VAL A 340 -4.39 -12.62 25.54
CA VAL A 340 -5.86 -12.33 25.60
C VAL A 340 -6.64 -13.40 26.36
N SER A 341 -6.02 -14.52 26.72
CA SER A 341 -6.64 -15.54 27.55
C SER A 341 -6.28 -15.33 29.01
N ASP A 342 -6.62 -14.22 29.65
CA ASP A 342 -6.93 -14.18 31.07
C ASP A 342 -7.47 -12.82 31.59
N PRO A 343 -8.78 -12.60 31.59
CA PRO A 343 -9.38 -11.76 32.60
C PRO A 343 -10.37 -12.53 33.52
N ALA A 344 -10.26 -13.86 33.63
CA ALA A 344 -11.27 -14.64 34.38
C ALA A 344 -10.72 -15.57 35.47
N ASP A 345 -9.46 -15.42 35.91
CA ASP A 345 -8.89 -16.13 37.04
C ASP A 345 -8.15 -15.15 38.02
N ALA A 346 -8.85 -14.12 38.46
CA ALA A 346 -8.44 -13.33 39.63
C ALA A 346 -9.66 -13.01 40.49
#